data_3dc42daf07f5db41487b0974f80283bc
#
_entry.id   3dc42daf07f5db41487b0974f80283bc
#
_cell.length_a   1.000
_cell.length_b   1.000
_cell.length_c   1.000
_cell.angle_alpha   90.00
_cell.angle_beta   90.00
_cell.angle_gamma   90.00
#
_symmetry.space_group_name_H-M   'P 1'
#
loop_
_entity.id
_entity.type
_entity.pdbx_description
1 polymer ?
#
loop_
_entity_poly.entity_id
_entity_poly.type
_entity_poly.pdbx_seq_one_letter_code
_entity_poly.pdbx_strand_id
1 'polypeptide(L)' 'TSTFKNAESFLEKSFSSPLKEAREHFEKEYLTKQLKKNHGNISKTADFIGMERSALHRKLKSLGIKGIN' A
#
# COMPACT_ATOMS: atom_id res chain seq x y z
N THR A 1 13.03 14.62 -9.33
CA THR A 1 14.25 13.98 -9.75
C THR A 1 14.52 12.75 -8.90
N SER A 2 14.77 12.94 -7.59
CA SER A 2 14.95 11.79 -6.71
C SER A 2 13.65 10.97 -6.64
N THR A 3 12.50 11.62 -6.75
CA THR A 3 11.21 10.95 -6.75
C THR A 3 11.07 10.04 -7.96
N PHE A 4 11.53 10.50 -9.12
CA PHE A 4 11.48 9.70 -10.34
C PHE A 4 12.38 8.46 -10.22
N LYS A 5 13.58 8.63 -9.68
CA LYS A 5 14.47 7.50 -9.51
C LYS A 5 13.87 6.44 -8.60
N ASN A 6 13.24 6.87 -7.51
CA ASN A 6 12.61 5.94 -6.59
C ASN A 6 11.45 5.21 -7.25
N ALA A 7 10.66 5.92 -8.05
CA ALA A 7 9.54 5.32 -8.77
C ALA A 7 10.02 4.31 -9.80
N GLU A 8 11.07 4.62 -10.55
CA GLU A 8 11.63 3.70 -11.51
C GLU A 8 12.15 2.43 -10.85
N SER A 9 12.87 2.57 -9.74
CA SER A 9 13.40 1.44 -9.01
C SER A 9 12.28 0.55 -8.48
N PHE A 10 11.23 1.17 -7.96
CA PHE A 10 10.06 0.45 -7.47
C PHE A 10 9.39 -0.34 -8.60
N LEU A 11 9.17 0.31 -9.74
CA LEU A 11 8.54 -0.34 -10.88
C LEU A 11 9.37 -1.47 -11.43
N GLU A 12 10.69 -1.29 -11.52
CA GLU A 12 11.56 -2.34 -11.99
C GLU A 12 11.48 -3.58 -11.13
N LYS A 13 11.50 -3.41 -9.82
CA LYS A 13 11.38 -4.52 -8.89
C LYS A 13 10.03 -5.23 -9.07
N SER A 14 8.96 -4.46 -9.22
CA SER A 14 7.63 -5.03 -9.42
C SER A 14 7.55 -5.82 -10.71
N PHE A 15 8.12 -5.29 -11.78
CA PHE A 15 8.09 -5.96 -13.07
C PHE A 15 8.98 -7.20 -13.13
N SER A 16 9.97 -7.29 -12.27
CA SER A 16 10.88 -8.43 -12.21
C SER A 16 10.37 -9.55 -11.30
N SER A 17 9.27 -9.32 -10.60
CA SER A 17 8.72 -10.30 -9.66
C SER A 17 7.51 -11.01 -10.25
N PRO A 18 7.18 -12.20 -9.74
CA PRO A 18 5.92 -12.85 -10.13
C PRO A 18 4.74 -11.93 -9.86
N LEU A 19 3.68 -12.10 -10.62
CA LEU A 19 2.51 -11.23 -10.55
C LEU A 19 1.99 -11.05 -9.12
N LYS A 20 1.91 -12.13 -8.36
CA LYS A 20 1.43 -12.06 -6.98
C LYS A 20 2.29 -11.13 -6.13
N GLU A 21 3.60 -11.29 -6.23
CA GLU A 21 4.52 -10.48 -5.45
C GLU A 21 4.52 -9.02 -5.91
N ALA A 22 4.40 -8.82 -7.22
CA ALA A 22 4.31 -7.46 -7.75
C ALA A 22 3.09 -6.74 -7.23
N ARG A 23 1.95 -7.42 -7.20
CA ARG A 23 0.72 -6.85 -6.67
C ARG A 23 0.85 -6.52 -5.19
N GLU A 24 1.39 -7.45 -4.42
CA GLU A 24 1.57 -7.24 -2.98
C GLU A 24 2.50 -6.06 -2.71
N HIS A 25 3.57 -5.97 -3.49
CA HIS A 25 4.51 -4.88 -3.34
C HIS A 25 3.86 -3.53 -3.61
N PHE A 26 3.10 -3.44 -4.70
CA PHE A 26 2.40 -2.22 -5.02
C PHE A 26 1.35 -1.87 -3.96
N GLU A 27 0.54 -2.84 -3.57
CA GLU A 27 -0.52 -2.62 -2.59
C GLU A 27 0.04 -2.16 -1.25
N LYS A 28 1.13 -2.77 -0.84
CA LYS A 28 1.76 -2.38 0.42
C LYS A 28 2.21 -0.92 0.41
N GLU A 29 2.88 -0.52 -0.66
CA GLU A 29 3.34 0.85 -0.79
C GLU A 29 2.18 1.83 -0.89
N TYR A 30 1.19 1.49 -1.70
CA TYR A 30 0.03 2.34 -1.88
C TYR A 30 -0.72 2.55 -0.56
N LEU A 31 -1.02 1.46 0.14
CA LEU A 31 -1.77 1.54 1.38
C LEU A 31 -1.00 2.25 2.48
N THR A 32 0.30 2.02 2.55
CA THR A 32 1.14 2.71 3.53
C THR A 32 1.08 4.23 3.32
N LYS A 33 1.19 4.65 2.07
CA LYS A 33 1.13 6.08 1.75
C LYS A 33 -0.25 6.67 2.05
N GLN A 34 -1.31 5.95 1.71
CA GLN A 34 -2.66 6.44 2.00
C GLN A 34 -2.91 6.55 3.51
N LEU A 35 -2.44 5.57 4.27
CA LEU A 35 -2.56 5.64 5.72
C LEU A 35 -1.81 6.84 6.30
N LYS A 36 -0.61 7.11 5.80
CA LYS A 36 0.15 8.27 6.25
C LYS A 36 -0.58 9.57 5.96
N LYS A 37 -1.19 9.68 4.80
CA LYS A 37 -1.95 10.86 4.42
C LYS A 37 -3.13 11.08 5.36
N ASN A 38 -3.73 10.00 5.85
CA ASN A 38 -4.90 10.06 6.72
C ASN A 38 -4.54 9.87 8.19
N HIS A 39 -3.28 10.05 8.54
CA HIS A 39 -2.81 9.95 9.92
C HIS A 39 -3.16 8.63 10.59
N GLY A 40 -3.12 7.56 9.83
CA GLY A 40 -3.42 6.22 10.34
C GLY A 40 -4.89 5.92 10.51
N ASN A 41 -5.76 6.79 10.00
CA ASN A 41 -7.20 6.60 10.14
C ASN A 41 -7.69 5.60 9.09
N ILE A 42 -8.01 4.38 9.54
CA ILE A 42 -8.42 3.31 8.64
C ILE A 42 -9.76 3.61 7.97
N SER A 43 -10.70 4.18 8.71
CA SER A 43 -12.01 4.50 8.15
C SER A 43 -11.90 5.47 6.98
N LYS A 44 -11.14 6.54 7.16
CA LYS A 44 -10.94 7.52 6.08
C LYS A 44 -10.20 6.92 4.91
N THR A 45 -9.20 6.12 5.20
CA THR A 45 -8.42 5.47 4.15
C THR A 45 -9.30 4.51 3.34
N ALA A 46 -10.12 3.72 4.03
CA ALA A 46 -11.02 2.79 3.35
C ALA A 46 -12.02 3.53 2.46
N ASP A 47 -12.56 4.63 2.95
CA ASP A 47 -13.48 5.45 2.15
C ASP A 47 -12.81 5.97 0.88
N PHE A 48 -11.59 6.45 1.02
CA PHE A 48 -10.86 7.02 -0.10
C PHE A 48 -10.58 5.97 -1.18
N ILE A 49 -10.11 4.79 -0.76
CA ILE A 49 -9.72 3.76 -1.72
C ILE A 49 -10.87 2.86 -2.18
N GLY A 50 -12.05 3.07 -1.60
CA GLY A 50 -13.24 2.33 -2.02
C GLY A 50 -13.34 0.92 -1.47
N MET A 51 -12.79 0.67 -0.28
CA MET A 51 -12.88 -0.63 0.38
C MET A 51 -13.66 -0.54 1.67
N GLU A 52 -14.21 -1.66 2.11
CA GLU A 52 -14.80 -1.73 3.43
C GLU A 52 -13.71 -1.70 4.50
N ARG A 53 -14.01 -1.08 5.64
CA ARG A 53 -13.03 -0.95 6.71
C ARG A 53 -12.46 -2.29 7.17
N SER A 54 -13.33 -3.28 7.33
CA SER A 54 -12.88 -4.60 7.77
C SER A 54 -12.01 -5.28 6.72
N ALA A 55 -12.36 -5.11 5.45
CA ALA A 55 -11.56 -5.68 4.36
C ALA A 55 -10.19 -5.02 4.30
N LEU A 56 -10.15 -3.69 4.45
CA LEU A 56 -8.89 -2.98 4.47
C LEU A 56 -8.02 -3.43 5.65
N HIS A 57 -8.62 -3.57 6.81
CA HIS A 57 -7.88 -4.00 7.99
C HIS A 57 -7.23 -5.36 7.78
N ARG A 58 -7.96 -6.30 7.20
CA ARG A 58 -7.41 -7.63 6.90
C ARG A 58 -6.29 -7.54 5.88
N LYS A 59 -6.47 -6.69 4.88
CA LYS A 59 -5.44 -6.50 3.85
C LYS A 59 -4.15 -5.97 4.45
N LEU A 60 -4.27 -4.97 5.33
CA LEU A 60 -3.10 -4.40 5.98
C LEU A 60 -2.36 -5.42 6.82
N LYS A 61 -3.10 -6.26 7.53
CA LYS A 61 -2.49 -7.34 8.30
C LYS A 61 -1.79 -8.35 7.41
N SER A 62 -2.44 -8.72 6.32
CA SER A 62 -1.89 -9.68 5.38
C SER A 62 -0.59 -9.19 4.76
N LEU A 63 -0.49 -7.89 4.50
CA LEU A 63 0.69 -7.29 3.91
C LEU A 63 1.77 -6.96 4.94
N GLY A 64 1.48 -7.14 6.23
CA GLY A 64 2.43 -6.85 7.28
C GLY A 64 2.71 -5.38 7.49
N ILE A 65 1.75 -4.54 7.19
CA ILE A 65 1.89 -3.10 7.36
C ILE A 65 1.75 -2.76 8.83
N LYS A 66 2.72 -2.02 9.35
CA LYS A 66 2.74 -1.61 10.75
C LYS A 66 2.11 -0.23 10.92
N GLY A 67 1.80 0.09 12.17
CA GLY A 67 1.25 1.40 12.50
C GLY A 67 -0.26 1.47 12.46
N ILE A 68 -0.92 0.33 12.34
CA ILE A 68 -2.37 0.25 12.42
C ILE A 68 -2.77 -0.24 13.81
N ASN A 69 -3.79 0.38 14.33
CA ASN A 69 -4.32 0.00 15.64
C ASN A 69 -5.74 -0.47 15.51
#